data_8f941b97c3e041ed92492c948349b7f0
#
_entry.id   8f941b97c3e041ed92492c948349b7f0
#
_cell.length_a   1.000
_cell.length_b   1.000
_cell.length_c   1.000
_cell.angle_alpha   90.00
_cell.angle_beta   90.00
_cell.angle_gamma   90.00
#
_symmetry.space_group_name_H-M   'P 1'
#
loop_
_entity.id
_entity.type
_entity.pdbx_description
1 polymer ?
#
loop_
_entity_poly.entity_id
_entity_poly.type
_entity_poly.pdbx_seq_one_letter_code
_entity_poly.pdbx_strand_id
1 'polypeptide(L)'
;VPVTFTEYSINALTYALTLAGKFPSVVTILHSFSEYEDIDEEGNGENFIQEGDDVRQREQNARDRLTELCQATINRMSSIQDKNIELQNQFEFGYPEDVIPQVCRDMEPDVVVMGTKSKGETIKELLGSITSDVMKRAEVPVLAVPANSSIDLEKLSRVLFITDFSEKDYVSMHKLIRLISPFHTYIHAVKFVHHKPNDEELQKKEEFREYCQSTYRNHQLDFLYQESEQFIPALEEYTEQNQIDLIAMTRHKRNMFAQLFSPEITRKILFHTDIPLLVFHP
;
A
#
# COMPACT_ATOMS: atom_id res chain seq x y z
N VAL A 1 -3.09 -9.35 -4.65
CA VAL A 1 -1.81 -8.79 -5.11
C VAL A 1 -1.80 -8.77 -6.63
N PRO A 2 -1.96 -7.60 -7.26
CA PRO A 2 -1.75 -7.44 -8.70
C PRO A 2 -0.27 -7.65 -9.06
N VAL A 3 -0.02 -8.43 -10.12
CA VAL A 3 1.34 -8.71 -10.60
C VAL A 3 1.48 -8.43 -12.10
N THR A 4 2.61 -7.83 -12.47
CA THR A 4 3.02 -7.56 -13.84
C THR A 4 4.29 -8.35 -14.21
N PHE A 5 4.69 -9.28 -13.36
CA PHE A 5 5.92 -10.07 -13.43
C PHE A 5 7.22 -9.25 -13.37
N THR A 6 7.14 -7.99 -13.02
CA THR A 6 8.29 -7.11 -12.76
C THR A 6 8.85 -7.36 -11.35
N GLU A 7 10.10 -6.98 -11.12
CA GLU A 7 10.75 -7.15 -9.82
C GLU A 7 9.97 -6.50 -8.68
N TYR A 8 9.45 -5.28 -8.88
CA TYR A 8 8.67 -4.59 -7.85
C TYR A 8 7.32 -5.27 -7.57
N SER A 9 6.66 -5.87 -8.57
CA SER A 9 5.42 -6.62 -8.33
C SER A 9 5.69 -7.94 -7.57
N ILE A 10 6.82 -8.58 -7.81
CA ILE A 10 7.27 -9.77 -7.07
C ILE A 10 7.68 -9.41 -5.64
N ASN A 11 8.34 -8.25 -5.46
CA ASN A 11 8.64 -7.73 -4.12
C ASN A 11 7.35 -7.49 -3.31
N ALA A 12 6.34 -6.86 -3.93
CA ALA A 12 5.03 -6.67 -3.30
C ALA A 12 4.34 -7.99 -2.93
N LEU A 13 4.44 -9.01 -3.79
CA LEU A 13 3.93 -10.36 -3.48
C LEU A 13 4.66 -10.95 -2.25
N THR A 14 5.98 -10.82 -2.19
CA THR A 14 6.77 -11.31 -1.06
C THR A 14 6.35 -10.58 0.24
N TYR A 15 6.14 -9.27 0.16
CA TYR A 15 5.66 -8.47 1.27
C TYR A 15 4.25 -8.92 1.74
N ALA A 16 3.33 -9.12 0.79
CA ALA A 16 1.98 -9.59 1.09
C ALA A 16 1.98 -10.97 1.77
N LEU A 17 2.80 -11.90 1.30
CA LEU A 17 2.93 -13.23 1.90
C LEU A 17 3.49 -13.18 3.31
N THR A 18 4.47 -12.32 3.58
CA THR A 18 5.04 -12.16 4.92
C THR A 18 4.00 -11.57 5.89
N LEU A 19 3.20 -10.60 5.42
CA LEU A 19 2.10 -10.04 6.21
C LEU A 19 1.01 -11.12 6.46
N ALA A 20 0.61 -11.83 5.42
CA ALA A 20 -0.42 -12.86 5.45
C ALA A 20 -0.04 -14.05 6.34
N GLY A 21 1.25 -14.42 6.41
CA GLY A 21 1.73 -15.54 7.22
C GLY A 21 1.48 -15.41 8.72
N LYS A 22 1.14 -14.21 9.19
CA LYS A 22 0.78 -13.97 10.60
C LYS A 22 -0.69 -14.30 10.92
N PHE A 23 -1.52 -14.58 9.92
CA PHE A 23 -2.94 -14.87 10.06
C PHE A 23 -3.35 -16.06 9.19
N PRO A 24 -4.45 -16.78 9.50
CA PRO A 24 -5.15 -17.57 8.51
C PRO A 24 -5.66 -16.65 7.39
N SER A 25 -5.06 -16.74 6.20
CA SER A 25 -5.25 -15.78 5.12
C SER A 25 -5.40 -16.43 3.76
N VAL A 26 -6.14 -15.78 2.87
CA VAL A 26 -6.15 -16.07 1.44
C VAL A 26 -5.38 -14.99 0.72
N VAL A 27 -4.38 -15.36 -0.07
CA VAL A 27 -3.63 -14.44 -0.93
C VAL A 27 -3.95 -14.75 -2.38
N THR A 28 -4.61 -13.82 -3.07
CA THR A 28 -4.92 -13.92 -4.49
C THR A 28 -3.88 -13.16 -5.31
N ILE A 29 -3.17 -13.87 -6.18
CA ILE A 29 -2.28 -13.29 -7.19
C ILE A 29 -3.14 -12.95 -8.40
N LEU A 30 -3.29 -11.67 -8.71
CA LEU A 30 -4.10 -11.17 -9.82
C LEU A 30 -3.19 -10.73 -10.97
N HIS A 31 -3.45 -11.22 -12.17
CA HIS A 31 -2.88 -10.66 -13.39
C HIS A 31 -4.01 -10.18 -14.31
N SER A 32 -3.90 -8.94 -14.79
CA SER A 32 -4.78 -8.37 -15.81
C SER A 32 -4.07 -8.37 -17.14
N PHE A 33 -4.74 -8.83 -18.19
CA PHE A 33 -4.23 -8.91 -19.55
C PHE A 33 -5.04 -8.01 -20.47
N SER A 34 -4.35 -7.14 -21.19
CA SER A 34 -4.95 -6.31 -22.25
C SER A 34 -4.32 -6.65 -23.61
N GLU A 35 -5.15 -6.72 -24.64
CA GLU A 35 -4.69 -6.97 -26.01
C GLU A 35 -3.77 -5.87 -26.55
N TYR A 36 -3.82 -4.69 -25.93
CA TYR A 36 -3.18 -3.45 -26.39
C TYR A 36 -1.98 -3.00 -25.56
N GLU A 37 -1.67 -3.69 -24.47
CA GLU A 37 -0.54 -3.34 -23.61
C GLU A 37 0.50 -4.45 -23.60
N ASP A 38 1.69 -4.18 -24.15
CA ASP A 38 2.91 -4.82 -23.71
C ASP A 38 3.54 -3.92 -22.64
N ILE A 39 3.45 -4.33 -21.39
CA ILE A 39 4.24 -3.74 -20.32
C ILE A 39 5.63 -4.36 -20.43
N ASP A 40 6.64 -3.57 -20.81
CA ASP A 40 8.03 -4.02 -20.80
C ASP A 40 8.49 -4.44 -19.39
N GLU A 41 9.64 -5.10 -19.27
CA GLU A 41 10.21 -5.51 -17.98
C GLU A 41 10.49 -4.32 -17.03
N GLU A 42 10.50 -3.09 -17.57
CA GLU A 42 10.68 -1.85 -16.82
C GLU A 42 9.34 -1.25 -16.37
N GLY A 43 8.20 -1.80 -16.80
CA GLY A 43 6.86 -1.33 -16.46
C GLY A 43 6.43 -0.08 -17.24
N ASN A 44 7.11 0.23 -18.33
CA ASN A 44 6.71 1.25 -19.27
C ASN A 44 5.75 0.63 -20.29
N GLY A 45 4.50 1.05 -20.29
CA GLY A 45 3.56 0.74 -21.36
C GLY A 45 3.90 1.55 -22.59
N GLU A 46 4.78 1.04 -23.45
CA GLU A 46 4.90 1.53 -24.81
C GLU A 46 4.07 0.62 -25.72
N ASN A 47 3.17 1.24 -26.48
CA ASN A 47 2.37 0.60 -27.52
C ASN A 47 3.27 0.10 -28.66
N PHE A 48 4.05 -0.95 -28.46
CA PHE A 48 4.68 -1.70 -29.55
C PHE A 48 3.83 -2.92 -29.85
N ILE A 49 2.78 -2.70 -30.63
CA ILE A 49 2.19 -3.79 -31.42
C ILE A 49 3.26 -4.14 -32.44
N GLN A 50 4.06 -5.16 -32.17
CA GLN A 50 4.81 -5.81 -33.26
C GLN A 50 3.76 -6.48 -34.16
N GLU A 51 3.62 -5.99 -35.38
CA GLU A 51 2.78 -6.60 -36.39
C GLU A 51 3.19 -8.08 -36.52
N GLY A 52 2.36 -9.00 -36.04
CA GLY A 52 2.52 -10.42 -36.22
C GLY A 52 2.44 -11.32 -34.99
N ASP A 53 2.43 -10.78 -33.79
CA ASP A 53 2.21 -11.59 -32.58
C ASP A 53 0.73 -11.95 -32.42
N ASP A 54 0.46 -13.25 -32.40
CA ASP A 54 -0.90 -13.74 -32.12
C ASP A 54 -1.29 -13.41 -30.67
N VAL A 55 -2.28 -12.54 -30.48
CA VAL A 55 -2.84 -12.17 -29.16
C VAL A 55 -3.11 -13.40 -28.30
N ARG A 56 -3.54 -14.51 -28.90
CA ARG A 56 -3.75 -15.77 -28.19
C ARG A 56 -2.46 -16.35 -27.62
N GLN A 57 -1.34 -16.21 -28.34
CA GLN A 57 -0.07 -16.69 -27.85
C GLN A 57 0.43 -15.83 -26.66
N ARG A 58 0.25 -14.52 -26.73
CA ARG A 58 0.59 -13.61 -25.61
C ARG A 58 -0.28 -13.88 -24.38
N GLU A 59 -1.59 -14.06 -24.58
CA GLU A 59 -2.51 -14.46 -23.49
C GLU A 59 -2.06 -15.78 -22.86
N GLN A 60 -1.77 -16.80 -23.68
CA GLN A 60 -1.33 -18.10 -23.17
C GLN A 60 -0.02 -17.99 -22.39
N ASN A 61 0.95 -17.24 -22.91
CA ASN A 61 2.21 -17.00 -22.22
C ASN A 61 1.99 -16.29 -20.86
N ALA A 62 1.08 -15.31 -20.78
CA ALA A 62 0.77 -14.62 -19.54
C ALA A 62 0.10 -15.56 -18.52
N ARG A 63 -0.80 -16.44 -18.96
CA ARG A 63 -1.42 -17.49 -18.11
C ARG A 63 -0.40 -18.48 -17.58
N ASP A 64 0.52 -18.92 -18.44
CA ASP A 64 1.58 -19.85 -18.08
C ASP A 64 2.52 -19.21 -17.04
N ARG A 65 2.95 -17.97 -17.25
CA ARG A 65 3.77 -17.20 -16.29
C ARG A 65 3.06 -17.02 -14.93
N LEU A 66 1.76 -16.74 -14.94
CA LEU A 66 0.98 -16.63 -13.69
C LEU A 66 0.93 -17.98 -12.96
N THR A 67 0.72 -19.07 -13.68
CA THR A 67 0.69 -20.42 -13.13
C THR A 67 2.05 -20.81 -12.56
N GLU A 68 3.13 -20.54 -13.27
CA GLU A 68 4.52 -20.79 -12.84
C GLU A 68 4.85 -19.98 -11.58
N LEU A 69 4.48 -18.69 -11.55
CA LEU A 69 4.67 -17.83 -10.37
C LEU A 69 3.93 -18.40 -9.16
N CYS A 70 2.66 -18.78 -9.34
CA CYS A 70 1.87 -19.37 -8.28
C CYS A 70 2.50 -20.65 -7.74
N GLN A 71 2.91 -21.56 -8.62
CA GLN A 71 3.55 -22.82 -8.26
C GLN A 71 4.91 -22.61 -7.56
N ALA A 72 5.72 -21.70 -8.06
CA ALA A 72 7.00 -21.36 -7.44
C ALA A 72 6.79 -20.77 -6.04
N THR A 73 5.75 -19.95 -5.87
CA THR A 73 5.37 -19.36 -4.58
C THR A 73 4.91 -20.44 -3.61
N ILE A 74 4.04 -21.36 -4.01
CA ILE A 74 3.59 -22.51 -3.20
C ILE A 74 4.79 -23.36 -2.75
N ASN A 75 5.71 -23.67 -3.68
CA ASN A 75 6.90 -24.46 -3.35
C ASN A 75 7.79 -23.77 -2.31
N ARG A 76 7.95 -22.44 -2.43
CA ARG A 76 8.70 -21.62 -1.45
C ARG A 76 8.02 -21.61 -0.09
N MET A 77 6.71 -21.40 -0.03
CA MET A 77 5.92 -21.42 1.22
C MET A 77 5.98 -22.79 1.89
N SER A 78 5.86 -23.86 1.13
CA SER A 78 5.92 -25.25 1.65
C SER A 78 7.29 -25.55 2.29
N SER A 79 8.37 -24.98 1.77
CA SER A 79 9.73 -25.13 2.34
C SER A 79 9.89 -24.40 3.69
N ILE A 80 9.08 -23.37 3.95
CA ILE A 80 9.08 -22.57 5.19
C ILE A 80 8.06 -23.11 6.21
N GLN A 81 7.26 -24.14 5.87
CA GLN A 81 6.16 -24.70 6.67
C GLN A 81 5.05 -23.67 7.01
N ASP A 82 4.87 -22.67 6.17
CA ASP A 82 3.81 -21.68 6.35
C ASP A 82 2.45 -22.26 5.95
N LYS A 83 1.70 -22.76 6.93
CA LYS A 83 0.41 -23.45 6.74
C LYS A 83 -0.79 -22.50 6.84
N ASN A 84 -0.54 -21.21 7.09
CA ASN A 84 -1.63 -20.27 7.36
C ASN A 84 -2.16 -19.58 6.11
N ILE A 85 -1.47 -19.71 4.97
CA ILE A 85 -1.83 -19.02 3.73
C ILE A 85 -2.41 -20.01 2.72
N GLU A 86 -3.62 -19.72 2.24
CA GLU A 86 -4.17 -20.30 1.02
C GLU A 86 -3.79 -19.37 -0.16
N LEU A 87 -3.10 -19.89 -1.16
CA LEU A 87 -2.69 -19.15 -2.33
C LEU A 87 -3.61 -19.44 -3.51
N GLN A 88 -4.18 -18.40 -4.09
CA GLN A 88 -5.03 -18.45 -5.29
C GLN A 88 -4.45 -17.60 -6.39
N ASN A 89 -4.77 -17.92 -7.66
CA ASN A 89 -4.49 -17.07 -8.80
C ASN A 89 -5.77 -16.67 -9.52
N GLN A 90 -5.75 -15.46 -10.10
CA GLN A 90 -6.85 -14.91 -10.87
C GLN A 90 -6.30 -14.22 -12.10
N PHE A 91 -6.85 -14.55 -13.26
CA PHE A 91 -6.49 -13.96 -14.55
C PHE A 91 -7.71 -13.24 -15.10
N GLU A 92 -7.58 -11.95 -15.34
CA GLU A 92 -8.67 -11.10 -15.80
C GLU A 92 -8.31 -10.40 -17.11
N PHE A 93 -9.33 -10.14 -17.94
CA PHE A 93 -9.17 -9.37 -19.15
C PHE A 93 -9.49 -7.90 -18.91
N GLY A 94 -8.66 -7.03 -19.42
CA GLY A 94 -8.84 -5.57 -19.38
C GLY A 94 -7.63 -4.83 -18.81
N TYR A 95 -7.76 -3.52 -18.80
CA TYR A 95 -6.73 -2.63 -18.26
C TYR A 95 -6.64 -2.73 -16.73
N PRO A 96 -5.44 -2.81 -16.16
CA PRO A 96 -5.27 -2.97 -14.71
C PRO A 96 -6.02 -1.92 -13.87
N GLU A 97 -6.06 -0.66 -14.33
CA GLU A 97 -6.75 0.45 -13.65
C GLU A 97 -8.27 0.29 -13.58
N ASP A 98 -8.86 -0.56 -14.40
CA ASP A 98 -10.29 -0.90 -14.37
C ASP A 98 -10.54 -2.23 -13.67
N VAL A 99 -9.72 -3.23 -13.98
CA VAL A 99 -9.83 -4.60 -13.46
C VAL A 99 -9.59 -4.63 -11.95
N ILE A 100 -8.51 -4.02 -11.46
CA ILE A 100 -8.15 -4.10 -10.05
C ILE A 100 -9.24 -3.51 -9.14
N PRO A 101 -9.78 -2.28 -9.39
CA PRO A 101 -10.88 -1.78 -8.59
C PRO A 101 -12.15 -2.61 -8.68
N GLN A 102 -12.43 -3.24 -9.84
CA GLN A 102 -13.58 -4.14 -9.97
C GLN A 102 -13.42 -5.39 -9.11
N VAL A 103 -12.29 -6.07 -9.22
CA VAL A 103 -11.97 -7.25 -8.39
C VAL A 103 -12.00 -6.90 -6.91
N CYS A 104 -11.55 -5.70 -6.52
CA CYS A 104 -11.65 -5.22 -5.14
C CYS A 104 -13.10 -5.09 -4.65
N ARG A 105 -14.02 -4.63 -5.49
CA ARG A 105 -15.45 -4.55 -5.14
C ARG A 105 -16.10 -5.93 -5.01
N ASP A 106 -15.69 -6.87 -5.86
CA ASP A 106 -16.28 -8.21 -5.91
C ASP A 106 -15.77 -9.10 -4.76
N MET A 107 -14.50 -8.94 -4.37
CA MET A 107 -13.84 -9.77 -3.35
C MET A 107 -13.77 -9.13 -1.97
N GLU A 108 -13.91 -7.81 -1.86
CA GLU A 108 -13.76 -7.01 -0.63
C GLU A 108 -12.51 -7.41 0.20
N PRO A 109 -11.29 -7.41 -0.38
CA PRO A 109 -10.11 -7.83 0.35
C PRO A 109 -9.79 -6.89 1.53
N ASP A 110 -9.19 -7.42 2.59
CA ASP A 110 -8.72 -6.59 3.72
C ASP A 110 -7.66 -5.56 3.28
N VAL A 111 -6.83 -5.89 2.28
CA VAL A 111 -5.83 -5.00 1.70
C VAL A 111 -5.44 -5.44 0.29
N VAL A 112 -5.22 -4.47 -0.59
CA VAL A 112 -4.55 -4.69 -1.89
C VAL A 112 -3.10 -4.29 -1.75
N VAL A 113 -2.16 -5.19 -2.08
CA VAL A 113 -0.71 -4.89 -2.02
C VAL A 113 -0.18 -4.73 -3.43
N MET A 114 0.41 -3.57 -3.72
CA MET A 114 0.90 -3.20 -5.05
C MET A 114 2.36 -2.79 -5.01
N GLY A 115 3.14 -3.26 -5.95
CA GLY A 115 4.52 -2.81 -6.12
C GLY A 115 4.60 -1.43 -6.77
N THR A 116 5.59 -0.65 -6.36
CA THR A 116 5.93 0.63 -6.97
C THR A 116 7.44 0.71 -7.23
N LYS A 117 7.85 1.52 -8.19
CA LYS A 117 9.25 1.85 -8.41
C LYS A 117 9.82 2.58 -7.16
N SER A 118 11.13 2.63 -7.04
CA SER A 118 11.82 3.19 -5.86
C SER A 118 12.38 4.58 -6.07
N LYS A 119 12.86 5.19 -4.97
CA LYS A 119 13.57 6.47 -4.96
C LYS A 119 14.73 6.49 -5.96
N GLY A 120 14.83 7.58 -6.73
CA GLY A 120 15.90 7.79 -7.72
C GLY A 120 15.46 7.69 -9.17
N GLU A 121 14.24 7.22 -9.45
CA GLU A 121 13.60 7.33 -10.76
C GLU A 121 12.87 8.66 -10.90
N THR A 122 12.48 9.07 -12.11
CA THR A 122 11.80 10.38 -12.26
C THR A 122 10.45 10.38 -11.54
N ILE A 123 10.07 11.52 -10.93
CA ILE A 123 8.81 11.67 -10.15
C ILE A 123 7.57 11.19 -10.95
N LYS A 124 7.63 11.24 -12.30
CA LYS A 124 6.53 10.79 -13.16
C LYS A 124 6.42 9.26 -13.27
N GLU A 125 7.51 8.55 -13.00
CA GLU A 125 7.60 7.09 -13.18
C GLU A 125 7.39 6.29 -11.88
N LEU A 126 7.58 6.93 -10.73
CA LEU A 126 7.63 6.28 -9.41
C LEU A 126 6.33 5.66 -8.91
N LEU A 127 5.25 6.38 -8.99
CA LEU A 127 3.93 5.79 -8.80
C LEU A 127 3.40 5.54 -10.21
N GLY A 128 3.48 4.31 -10.69
CA GLY A 128 2.87 3.94 -11.95
C GLY A 128 1.45 4.50 -12.03
N SER A 129 1.01 4.92 -13.19
CA SER A 129 -0.35 5.41 -13.43
C SER A 129 -1.38 4.47 -12.77
N ILE A 130 -1.16 3.17 -12.90
CA ILE A 130 -2.00 2.10 -12.35
C ILE A 130 -2.13 2.17 -10.83
N THR A 131 -1.02 2.21 -10.07
CA THR A 131 -1.08 2.26 -8.60
C THR A 131 -1.77 3.53 -8.11
N SER A 132 -1.48 4.67 -8.77
CA SER A 132 -2.14 5.95 -8.49
C SER A 132 -3.64 5.89 -8.72
N ASP A 133 -4.07 5.26 -9.80
CA ASP A 133 -5.49 5.18 -10.16
C ASP A 133 -6.23 4.16 -9.30
N VAL A 134 -5.60 3.04 -8.95
CA VAL A 134 -6.14 2.11 -7.97
C VAL A 134 -6.31 2.78 -6.61
N MET A 135 -5.30 3.52 -6.12
CA MET A 135 -5.41 4.28 -4.86
C MET A 135 -6.52 5.34 -4.88
N LYS A 136 -6.88 5.87 -6.05
CA LYS A 136 -8.01 6.81 -6.17
C LYS A 136 -9.38 6.12 -6.21
N ARG A 137 -9.46 4.94 -6.80
CA ARG A 137 -10.71 4.26 -7.16
C ARG A 137 -11.06 3.10 -6.24
N ALA A 138 -10.08 2.52 -5.55
CA ALA A 138 -10.32 1.44 -4.60
C ALA A 138 -11.15 1.94 -3.40
N GLU A 139 -12.04 1.08 -2.91
CA GLU A 139 -12.84 1.28 -1.69
C GLU A 139 -12.26 0.48 -0.51
N VAL A 140 -11.19 -0.25 -0.76
CA VAL A 140 -10.45 -1.08 0.20
C VAL A 140 -9.06 -0.48 0.46
N PRO A 141 -8.40 -0.81 1.57
CA PRO A 141 -7.05 -0.34 1.84
C PRO A 141 -6.06 -0.76 0.74
N VAL A 142 -5.19 0.16 0.34
CA VAL A 142 -4.14 -0.09 -0.66
C VAL A 142 -2.77 0.14 -0.02
N LEU A 143 -1.93 -0.89 -0.04
CA LEU A 143 -0.55 -0.85 0.42
C LEU A 143 0.39 -0.79 -0.79
N ALA A 144 1.04 0.34 -0.98
CA ALA A 144 2.09 0.53 -1.98
C ALA A 144 3.45 0.16 -1.40
N VAL A 145 4.16 -0.75 -2.04
CA VAL A 145 5.46 -1.27 -1.60
C VAL A 145 6.53 -0.84 -2.61
N PRO A 146 7.46 0.07 -2.24
CA PRO A 146 8.59 0.45 -3.08
C PRO A 146 9.51 -0.75 -3.38
N ALA A 147 10.09 -0.79 -4.60
CA ALA A 147 10.96 -1.89 -5.03
C ALA A 147 12.16 -2.09 -4.09
N ASN A 148 12.76 -1.00 -3.61
CA ASN A 148 13.89 -1.04 -2.66
C ASN A 148 13.47 -1.19 -1.20
N SER A 149 12.18 -1.32 -0.93
CA SER A 149 11.71 -1.53 0.43
C SER A 149 12.21 -2.88 0.95
N SER A 150 13.26 -2.84 1.74
CA SER A 150 13.88 -4.03 2.38
C SER A 150 13.21 -4.36 3.71
N ILE A 151 11.91 -4.12 3.85
CA ILE A 151 11.27 -4.33 5.14
C ILE A 151 11.23 -5.83 5.44
N ASP A 152 12.06 -6.16 6.40
CA ASP A 152 11.88 -7.35 7.20
C ASP A 152 10.62 -7.12 8.06
N LEU A 153 9.46 -7.56 7.56
CA LEU A 153 8.19 -7.43 8.31
C LEU A 153 8.25 -8.13 9.68
N GLU A 154 9.22 -9.01 9.91
CA GLU A 154 9.48 -9.53 11.25
C GLU A 154 9.96 -8.43 12.21
N LYS A 155 10.49 -7.34 11.65
CA LYS A 155 10.95 -6.15 12.37
C LYS A 155 10.01 -4.95 12.26
N LEU A 156 8.79 -5.11 11.74
CA LEU A 156 7.82 -4.02 11.74
C LEU A 156 7.58 -3.56 13.17
N SER A 157 8.20 -2.45 13.54
CA SER A 157 8.21 -1.95 14.91
C SER A 157 7.60 -0.57 15.06
N ARG A 158 7.68 0.29 14.03
CA ARG A 158 7.25 1.68 14.11
C ARG A 158 6.40 2.07 12.91
N VAL A 159 5.18 2.50 13.20
CA VAL A 159 4.19 2.93 12.21
C VAL A 159 3.88 4.39 12.40
N LEU A 160 4.01 5.18 11.35
CA LEU A 160 3.53 6.56 11.31
C LEU A 160 2.11 6.57 10.75
N PHE A 161 1.12 6.91 11.57
CA PHE A 161 -0.25 7.17 11.13
C PHE A 161 -0.46 8.67 10.95
N ILE A 162 -0.45 9.14 9.70
CA ILE A 162 -0.73 10.55 9.38
C ILE A 162 -2.23 10.77 9.49
N THR A 163 -2.63 11.69 10.38
CA THR A 163 -4.01 11.90 10.77
C THR A 163 -4.36 13.39 10.84
N ASP A 164 -5.63 13.73 10.74
CA ASP A 164 -6.19 15.03 11.12
C ASP A 164 -7.08 14.93 12.37
N PHE A 165 -7.11 13.75 13.02
CA PHE A 165 -7.96 13.39 14.14
C PHE A 165 -9.46 13.52 13.84
N SER A 166 -9.85 13.23 12.60
CA SER A 166 -11.24 13.27 12.13
C SER A 166 -11.98 11.96 12.42
N GLU A 167 -13.31 11.98 12.26
CA GLU A 167 -14.15 10.79 12.41
C GLU A 167 -13.72 9.61 11.51
N LYS A 168 -13.18 9.91 10.33
CA LYS A 168 -12.70 8.87 9.40
C LYS A 168 -11.47 8.15 9.91
N ASP A 169 -10.64 8.83 10.69
CA ASP A 169 -9.42 8.25 11.23
C ASP A 169 -9.69 7.17 12.27
N TYR A 170 -10.85 7.19 12.93
CA TYR A 170 -11.28 6.10 13.83
C TYR A 170 -11.43 4.78 13.06
N VAL A 171 -12.06 4.82 11.88
CA VAL A 171 -12.24 3.63 11.04
C VAL A 171 -10.89 3.15 10.50
N SER A 172 -10.06 4.07 10.03
CA SER A 172 -8.73 3.77 9.49
C SER A 172 -7.80 3.20 10.56
N MET A 173 -7.82 3.78 11.77
CA MET A 173 -7.05 3.26 12.90
C MET A 173 -7.49 1.85 13.27
N HIS A 174 -8.80 1.57 13.28
CA HIS A 174 -9.30 0.21 13.54
C HIS A 174 -8.80 -0.79 12.50
N LYS A 175 -8.87 -0.45 11.20
CA LYS A 175 -8.36 -1.30 10.12
C LYS A 175 -6.83 -1.48 10.23
N LEU A 176 -6.09 -0.40 10.55
CA LEU A 176 -4.64 -0.46 10.78
C LEU A 176 -4.30 -1.43 11.90
N ILE A 177 -4.89 -1.26 13.06
CA ILE A 177 -4.66 -2.11 14.22
C ILE A 177 -4.94 -3.60 13.90
N ARG A 178 -6.05 -3.89 13.20
CA ARG A 178 -6.34 -5.27 12.76
C ARG A 178 -5.23 -5.84 11.89
N LEU A 179 -4.71 -5.06 10.96
CA LEU A 179 -3.69 -5.50 10.00
C LEU A 179 -2.33 -5.74 10.66
N ILE A 180 -1.96 -4.90 11.66
CA ILE A 180 -0.65 -4.96 12.29
C ILE A 180 -0.67 -5.65 13.68
N SER A 181 -1.82 -6.14 14.13
CA SER A 181 -1.98 -6.72 15.49
C SER A 181 -1.01 -7.85 15.85
N PRO A 182 -0.51 -8.70 14.93
CA PRO A 182 0.47 -9.71 15.27
C PRO A 182 1.89 -9.16 15.47
N PHE A 183 2.12 -7.91 15.09
CA PHE A 183 3.41 -7.25 15.23
C PHE A 183 3.41 -6.40 16.50
N HIS A 184 4.51 -6.38 17.22
CA HIS A 184 4.67 -5.51 18.41
C HIS A 184 5.05 -4.10 17.97
N THR A 185 4.09 -3.37 17.42
CA THR A 185 4.32 -2.06 16.82
C THR A 185 4.04 -0.91 17.78
N TYR A 186 4.84 0.14 17.62
CA TYR A 186 4.60 1.45 18.19
C TYR A 186 4.01 2.38 17.13
N ILE A 187 2.84 2.95 17.39
CA ILE A 187 2.14 3.78 16.42
C ILE A 187 2.28 5.24 16.81
N HIS A 188 2.84 6.04 15.92
CA HIS A 188 2.91 7.48 16.01
C HIS A 188 1.73 8.08 15.22
N ALA A 189 0.65 8.48 15.89
CA ALA A 189 -0.44 9.21 15.26
C ALA A 189 -0.08 10.71 15.22
N VAL A 190 0.28 11.21 14.05
CA VAL A 190 0.87 12.53 13.87
C VAL A 190 0.04 13.38 12.93
N LYS A 191 -0.34 14.58 13.37
CA LYS A 191 -0.88 15.64 12.53
C LYS A 191 0.22 16.66 12.22
N PHE A 192 0.56 16.81 10.94
CA PHE A 192 1.45 17.85 10.47
C PHE A 192 0.68 19.16 10.31
N VAL A 193 1.18 20.23 10.90
CA VAL A 193 0.49 21.53 10.95
C VAL A 193 1.45 22.68 10.60
N HIS A 194 0.88 23.76 10.01
CA HIS A 194 1.64 24.98 9.71
C HIS A 194 1.61 26.02 10.85
N HIS A 195 0.79 25.81 11.84
CA HIS A 195 0.60 26.73 12.97
C HIS A 195 0.33 25.94 14.25
N LYS A 196 0.48 26.60 15.39
CA LYS A 196 0.09 25.99 16.66
C LYS A 196 -1.38 25.59 16.63
N PRO A 197 -1.71 24.37 17.08
CA PRO A 197 -3.09 23.93 17.13
C PRO A 197 -3.94 24.80 18.03
N ASN A 198 -5.16 25.07 17.61
CA ASN A 198 -6.15 25.77 18.40
C ASN A 198 -6.87 24.84 19.37
N ASP A 199 -7.77 25.39 20.23
CA ASP A 199 -8.47 24.62 21.25
C ASP A 199 -9.35 23.50 20.66
N GLU A 200 -10.00 23.73 19.52
CA GLU A 200 -10.81 22.71 18.83
C GLU A 200 -9.96 21.56 18.33
N GLU A 201 -8.81 21.85 17.74
CA GLU A 201 -7.87 20.83 17.29
C GLU A 201 -7.30 20.03 18.47
N LEU A 202 -6.95 20.70 19.56
CA LEU A 202 -6.48 20.05 20.78
C LEU A 202 -7.55 19.11 21.36
N GLN A 203 -8.81 19.54 21.36
CA GLN A 203 -9.93 18.72 21.81
C GLN A 203 -10.11 17.47 20.92
N LYS A 204 -10.12 17.62 19.60
CA LYS A 204 -10.22 16.48 18.66
C LYS A 204 -9.10 15.45 18.88
N LYS A 205 -7.86 15.92 19.06
CA LYS A 205 -6.74 15.02 19.38
C LYS A 205 -6.98 14.27 20.69
N GLU A 206 -7.47 14.96 21.72
CA GLU A 206 -7.70 14.35 23.02
C GLU A 206 -8.82 13.29 22.95
N GLU A 207 -9.93 13.58 22.31
CA GLU A 207 -11.03 12.65 22.10
C GLU A 207 -10.55 11.40 21.33
N PHE A 208 -9.77 11.59 20.26
CA PHE A 208 -9.18 10.50 19.49
C PHE A 208 -8.21 9.67 20.33
N ARG A 209 -7.37 10.34 21.14
CA ARG A 209 -6.43 9.70 22.06
C ARG A 209 -7.16 8.82 23.09
N GLU A 210 -8.17 9.37 23.77
CA GLU A 210 -8.95 8.66 24.78
C GLU A 210 -9.65 7.43 24.19
N TYR A 211 -10.25 7.58 22.99
CA TYR A 211 -10.86 6.47 22.29
C TYR A 211 -9.82 5.36 21.99
N CYS A 212 -8.70 5.72 21.39
CA CYS A 212 -7.67 4.74 21.02
C CYS A 212 -7.08 4.05 22.25
N GLN A 213 -6.78 4.78 23.32
CA GLN A 213 -6.22 4.21 24.55
C GLN A 213 -7.21 3.29 25.27
N SER A 214 -8.50 3.61 25.22
CA SER A 214 -9.54 2.76 25.81
C SER A 214 -9.82 1.50 25.01
N THR A 215 -9.75 1.61 23.67
CA THR A 215 -10.09 0.53 22.73
C THR A 215 -8.92 -0.41 22.47
N TYR A 216 -7.70 0.13 22.34
CA TYR A 216 -6.50 -0.62 21.91
C TYR A 216 -5.45 -0.71 23.01
N ARG A 217 -5.83 -1.18 24.20
CA ARG A 217 -5.01 -1.18 25.44
C ARG A 217 -3.67 -1.90 25.33
N ASN A 218 -3.55 -2.85 24.39
CA ASN A 218 -2.33 -3.65 24.21
C ASN A 218 -1.37 -3.06 23.17
N HIS A 219 -1.69 -1.89 22.60
CA HIS A 219 -0.88 -1.22 21.60
C HIS A 219 -0.25 0.04 22.19
N GLN A 220 0.99 0.31 21.77
CA GLN A 220 1.68 1.54 22.12
C GLN A 220 1.34 2.61 21.09
N LEU A 221 0.73 3.71 21.53
CA LEU A 221 0.26 4.80 20.68
C LEU A 221 0.66 6.16 21.26
N ASP A 222 1.28 6.98 20.42
CA ASP A 222 1.50 8.40 20.70
C ASP A 222 0.66 9.27 19.75
N PHE A 223 0.26 10.48 20.25
CA PHE A 223 -0.59 11.42 19.54
C PHE A 223 0.07 12.79 19.53
N LEU A 224 0.59 13.21 18.39
CA LEU A 224 1.48 14.34 18.28
C LEU A 224 1.02 15.35 17.23
N TYR A 225 1.43 16.62 17.41
CA TYR A 225 1.48 17.61 16.35
C TYR A 225 2.93 17.83 15.95
N GLN A 226 3.17 17.83 14.65
CA GLN A 226 4.46 18.20 14.06
C GLN A 226 4.30 19.53 13.34
N GLU A 227 4.88 20.59 13.91
CA GLU A 227 4.87 21.92 13.28
C GLU A 227 5.92 21.97 12.16
N SER A 228 5.53 22.38 10.95
CA SER A 228 6.42 22.65 9.85
C SER A 228 5.76 23.50 8.76
N GLU A 229 6.54 24.34 8.11
CA GLU A 229 6.09 25.11 6.95
C GLU A 229 5.98 24.24 5.68
N GLN A 230 6.74 23.14 5.62
CA GLN A 230 6.81 22.25 4.45
C GLN A 230 6.60 20.80 4.85
N PHE A 231 5.53 20.20 4.35
CA PHE A 231 5.13 18.84 4.73
C PHE A 231 6.16 17.77 4.37
N ILE A 232 6.66 17.74 3.14
CA ILE A 232 7.56 16.67 2.68
C ILE A 232 8.90 16.66 3.44
N PRO A 233 9.64 17.79 3.58
CA PRO A 233 10.83 17.81 4.42
C PRO A 233 10.58 17.38 5.87
N ALA A 234 9.46 17.83 6.48
CA ALA A 234 9.10 17.43 7.83
C ALA A 234 8.80 15.95 7.95
N LEU A 235 8.16 15.36 6.93
CA LEU A 235 7.90 13.94 6.88
C LEU A 235 9.19 13.12 6.75
N GLU A 236 10.11 13.52 5.87
CA GLU A 236 11.43 12.88 5.71
C GLU A 236 12.19 12.90 7.03
N GLU A 237 12.32 14.07 7.64
CA GLU A 237 12.98 14.24 8.92
C GLU A 237 12.34 13.37 10.01
N TYR A 238 11.00 13.38 10.11
CA TYR A 238 10.27 12.62 11.10
C TYR A 238 10.47 11.11 10.92
N THR A 239 10.40 10.63 9.67
CA THR A 239 10.55 9.20 9.37
C THR A 239 11.96 8.70 9.65
N GLU A 240 12.99 9.50 9.35
CA GLU A 240 14.39 9.17 9.65
C GLU A 240 14.66 9.18 11.15
N GLN A 241 14.29 10.25 11.87
CA GLN A 241 14.55 10.38 13.32
C GLN A 241 13.85 9.30 14.13
N ASN A 242 12.65 8.89 13.72
CA ASN A 242 11.85 7.91 14.42
C ASN A 242 11.98 6.49 13.82
N GLN A 243 12.79 6.29 12.78
CA GLN A 243 12.99 4.99 12.13
C GLN A 243 11.67 4.32 11.75
N ILE A 244 10.82 5.03 11.01
CA ILE A 244 9.48 4.55 10.63
C ILE A 244 9.59 3.45 9.58
N ASP A 245 8.90 2.35 9.80
CA ASP A 245 8.88 1.17 8.93
C ASP A 245 7.68 1.15 7.98
N LEU A 246 6.58 1.78 8.37
CA LEU A 246 5.33 1.86 7.59
C LEU A 246 4.69 3.23 7.78
N ILE A 247 4.29 3.86 6.70
CA ILE A 247 3.44 5.06 6.73
C ILE A 247 2.00 4.62 6.43
N ALA A 248 1.07 5.05 7.25
CA ALA A 248 -0.35 4.83 7.07
C ALA A 248 -1.10 6.16 7.06
N MET A 249 -2.17 6.28 6.27
CA MET A 249 -2.95 7.51 6.19
C MET A 249 -4.38 7.25 5.73
N THR A 250 -5.29 8.15 6.11
CA THR A 250 -6.69 8.14 5.67
C THR A 250 -6.87 9.04 4.45
N ARG A 251 -7.55 8.55 3.42
CA ARG A 251 -7.91 9.37 2.26
C ARG A 251 -9.11 10.27 2.57
N HIS A 252 -8.92 11.59 2.47
CA HIS A 252 -9.98 12.59 2.64
C HIS A 252 -10.43 13.17 1.30
N LYS A 253 -11.74 13.12 1.00
CA LYS A 253 -12.30 13.64 -0.27
C LYS A 253 -12.46 15.18 -0.32
N ARG A 254 -12.45 15.91 0.83
CA ARG A 254 -12.91 17.32 0.88
C ARG A 254 -12.32 18.24 1.97
N ASN A 255 -11.10 18.07 2.49
CA ASN A 255 -10.53 19.00 3.48
C ASN A 255 -9.33 19.78 2.94
N MET A 256 -8.86 20.82 3.67
CA MET A 256 -7.59 21.53 3.36
C MET A 256 -6.44 20.56 3.21
N PHE A 257 -6.50 19.41 3.88
CA PHE A 257 -5.62 18.25 3.72
C PHE A 257 -5.92 17.38 2.49
N ALA A 258 -6.99 17.66 1.72
CA ALA A 258 -7.19 17.00 0.41
C ALA A 258 -6.01 17.21 -0.55
N GLN A 259 -5.22 18.26 -0.34
CA GLN A 259 -3.95 18.46 -1.03
C GLN A 259 -2.88 17.45 -0.58
N LEU A 260 -2.84 17.08 0.72
CA LEU A 260 -1.93 16.04 1.23
C LEU A 260 -2.29 14.64 0.71
N PHE A 261 -3.55 14.43 0.31
CA PHE A 261 -4.06 13.17 -0.26
C PHE A 261 -4.22 13.26 -1.79
N SER A 262 -3.65 14.29 -2.40
CA SER A 262 -3.55 14.33 -3.85
C SER A 262 -2.61 13.22 -4.33
N PRO A 263 -2.84 12.67 -5.52
CA PRO A 263 -1.92 11.70 -6.10
C PRO A 263 -0.47 12.21 -6.16
N GLU A 264 -0.31 13.53 -6.23
CA GLU A 264 0.99 14.19 -6.23
C GLU A 264 1.71 14.05 -4.89
N ILE A 265 1.01 14.20 -3.76
CA ILE A 265 1.60 14.05 -2.42
C ILE A 265 1.88 12.58 -2.11
N THR A 266 0.95 11.68 -2.43
CA THR A 266 1.18 10.23 -2.29
C THR A 266 2.43 9.81 -3.08
N ARG A 267 2.61 10.33 -4.30
CA ARG A 267 3.84 10.13 -5.09
C ARG A 267 5.07 10.69 -4.38
N LYS A 268 4.98 11.92 -3.85
CA LYS A 268 6.10 12.55 -3.13
C LYS A 268 6.48 11.75 -1.88
N ILE A 269 5.52 11.24 -1.10
CA ILE A 269 5.80 10.40 0.06
C ILE A 269 6.62 9.18 -0.36
N LEU A 270 6.14 8.40 -1.33
CA LEU A 270 6.85 7.21 -1.82
C LEU A 270 8.19 7.55 -2.44
N PHE A 271 8.29 8.69 -3.14
CA PHE A 271 9.53 9.15 -3.74
C PHE A 271 10.61 9.50 -2.72
N HIS A 272 10.21 10.12 -1.62
CA HIS A 272 11.15 10.66 -0.65
C HIS A 272 11.54 9.69 0.45
N THR A 273 10.72 8.68 0.74
CA THR A 273 10.92 7.86 1.93
C THR A 273 11.35 6.41 1.66
N ASP A 274 11.09 5.85 0.48
CA ASP A 274 11.21 4.40 0.20
C ASP A 274 10.51 3.50 1.26
N ILE A 275 9.60 4.08 2.04
CA ILE A 275 8.83 3.40 3.07
C ILE A 275 7.48 2.99 2.48
N PRO A 276 7.01 1.76 2.72
CA PRO A 276 5.67 1.36 2.30
C PRO A 276 4.59 2.30 2.81
N LEU A 277 3.61 2.56 1.95
CA LEU A 277 2.51 3.49 2.22
C LEU A 277 1.17 2.77 2.16
N LEU A 278 0.46 2.75 3.28
CA LEU A 278 -0.88 2.19 3.42
C LEU A 278 -1.92 3.31 3.40
N VAL A 279 -2.78 3.31 2.40
CA VAL A 279 -3.86 4.31 2.24
C VAL A 279 -5.21 3.66 2.53
N PHE A 280 -5.92 4.19 3.52
CA PHE A 280 -7.28 3.76 3.87
C PHE A 280 -8.34 4.58 3.14
N HIS A 281 -9.42 3.91 2.79
CA HIS A 281 -10.61 4.46 2.14
C HIS A 281 -11.81 4.25 3.09
N PRO A 282 -12.16 5.27 3.90
CA PRO A 282 -13.28 5.21 4.86
C PRO A 282 -14.61 5.51 4.22
#